data_106907b348c20d8e27580b29fd916c14
#
_entry.id   106907b348c20d8e27580b29fd916c14
#
_cell.length_a   1.000
_cell.length_b   1.000
_cell.length_c   1.000
_cell.angle_alpha   90.00
_cell.angle_beta   90.00
_cell.angle_gamma   90.00
#
_symmetry.space_group_name_H-M   'P 1'
#
loop_
_entity.id
_entity.type
_entity.pdbx_description
1 polymer ?
#
loop_
_entity_poly.entity_id
_entity_poly.type
_entity_poly.pdbx_seq_one_letter_code
_entity_poly.pdbx_strand_id
1 'polypeptide(L)'
;MAIAQRRSGKITEKDKNALVGIILVSIIVVTFLAWLIYFKEAADRGTLDWVAYLPALNAILNALCTVCLIRGFLLIKKGRKVEHRNMMLTALGLSGLFLVSYVVYHHYQGDTKFINPGSIKYVYFGILISHILASIFVVPMIFTTIYFAAT
;
A
#
# COMPACT_ATOMS: atom_id res chain seq x y z
N MET A 1 -32.26 -12.23 -8.96
CA MET A 1 -32.56 -11.68 -7.63
C MET A 1 -31.38 -10.85 -7.05
N ALA A 2 -30.13 -11.34 -7.06
CA ALA A 2 -28.95 -10.62 -6.55
C ALA A 2 -28.67 -9.26 -7.21
N ILE A 3 -28.83 -9.14 -8.53
CA ILE A 3 -28.61 -7.89 -9.28
C ILE A 3 -29.63 -6.79 -8.93
N ALA A 4 -30.88 -7.18 -8.62
CA ALA A 4 -31.93 -6.23 -8.23
C ALA A 4 -31.71 -5.68 -6.80
N GLN A 5 -31.19 -6.49 -5.89
CA GLN A 5 -30.84 -6.06 -4.53
C GLN A 5 -29.65 -5.08 -4.50
N ARG A 6 -28.68 -5.23 -5.40
CA ARG A 6 -27.56 -4.27 -5.55
C ARG A 6 -28.00 -2.89 -6.02
N ARG A 7 -29.03 -2.80 -6.87
CA ARG A 7 -29.64 -1.51 -7.27
C ARG A 7 -30.33 -0.77 -6.11
N SER A 8 -30.71 -1.50 -5.07
CA SER A 8 -31.37 -0.95 -3.86
C SER A 8 -30.37 -0.39 -2.83
N GLY A 9 -29.06 -0.46 -3.05
CA GLY A 9 -28.03 0.00 -2.09
C GLY A 9 -27.94 -0.82 -0.80
N LYS A 10 -28.65 -1.96 -0.71
CA LYS A 10 -28.62 -2.84 0.46
C LYS A 10 -27.44 -3.80 0.38
N ILE A 11 -26.60 -3.78 1.41
CA ILE A 11 -25.49 -4.71 1.60
C ILE A 11 -26.09 -6.10 1.85
N THR A 12 -25.69 -7.10 1.06
CA THR A 12 -26.13 -8.48 1.23
C THR A 12 -25.32 -9.18 2.33
N GLU A 13 -25.82 -10.30 2.87
CA GLU A 13 -25.05 -11.10 3.83
C GLU A 13 -23.70 -11.57 3.24
N LYS A 14 -23.67 -11.87 1.95
CA LYS A 14 -22.44 -12.21 1.22
C LYS A 14 -21.43 -11.06 1.24
N ASP A 15 -21.91 -9.83 1.04
CA ASP A 15 -21.03 -8.64 1.08
C ASP A 15 -20.51 -8.39 2.50
N LYS A 16 -21.32 -8.62 3.54
CA LYS A 16 -20.88 -8.52 4.93
C LYS A 16 -19.76 -9.52 5.24
N ASN A 17 -19.95 -10.78 4.86
CA ASN A 17 -18.93 -11.81 5.06
C ASN A 17 -17.63 -11.50 4.30
N ALA A 18 -17.74 -10.96 3.08
CA ALA A 18 -16.59 -10.50 2.31
C ALA A 18 -15.87 -9.33 3.00
N LEU A 19 -16.62 -8.34 3.51
CA LEU A 19 -16.03 -7.21 4.25
C LEU A 19 -15.33 -7.66 5.53
N VAL A 20 -15.90 -8.60 6.28
CA VAL A 20 -15.25 -9.19 7.45
C VAL A 20 -13.94 -9.89 7.03
N GLY A 21 -13.97 -10.69 5.97
CA GLY A 21 -12.78 -11.34 5.42
C GLY A 21 -11.70 -10.33 5.02
N ILE A 22 -12.08 -9.24 4.35
CA ILE A 22 -11.17 -8.15 3.96
C ILE A 22 -10.52 -7.51 5.18
N ILE A 23 -11.28 -7.22 6.23
CA ILE A 23 -10.75 -6.63 7.47
C ILE A 23 -9.75 -7.60 8.12
N LEU A 24 -10.08 -8.89 8.23
CA LEU A 24 -9.19 -9.90 8.79
C LEU A 24 -7.88 -10.01 8.02
N VAL A 25 -7.95 -10.09 6.69
CA VAL A 25 -6.76 -10.13 5.81
C VAL A 25 -5.93 -8.85 5.98
N SER A 26 -6.57 -7.68 6.04
CA SER A 26 -5.88 -6.40 6.25
C SER A 26 -5.14 -6.36 7.59
N ILE A 27 -5.76 -6.86 8.67
CA ILE A 27 -5.14 -6.95 9.99
C ILE A 27 -3.93 -7.88 9.93
N ILE A 28 -4.05 -9.06 9.29
CA ILE A 28 -2.96 -10.02 9.15
C ILE A 28 -1.79 -9.38 8.39
N VAL A 29 -2.06 -8.71 7.26
CA VAL A 29 -1.01 -8.06 6.45
C VAL A 29 -0.30 -6.96 7.25
N VAL A 30 -1.05 -6.07 7.92
CA VAL A 30 -0.48 -4.97 8.71
C VAL A 30 0.33 -5.52 9.89
N THR A 31 -0.18 -6.53 10.60
CA THR A 31 0.53 -7.17 11.73
C THR A 31 1.79 -7.88 11.26
N PHE A 32 1.72 -8.60 10.13
CA PHE A 32 2.88 -9.28 9.55
C PHE A 32 3.97 -8.28 9.15
N LEU A 33 3.61 -7.17 8.50
CA LEU A 33 4.56 -6.12 8.13
C LEU A 33 5.18 -5.47 9.36
N ALA A 34 4.38 -5.15 10.39
CA ALA A 34 4.88 -4.61 11.64
C ALA A 34 5.84 -5.57 12.32
N TRP A 35 5.49 -6.87 12.38
CA TRP A 35 6.37 -7.89 12.94
C TRP A 35 7.69 -7.98 12.16
N LEU A 36 7.63 -7.98 10.84
CA LEU A 36 8.81 -8.11 9.99
C LEU A 36 9.75 -6.90 10.11
N ILE A 37 9.20 -5.70 10.30
CA ILE A 37 9.99 -4.47 10.43
C ILE A 37 10.58 -4.35 11.84
N TYR A 38 9.78 -4.59 12.89
CA TYR A 38 10.20 -4.27 14.26
C TYR A 38 10.83 -5.42 15.03
N PHE A 39 10.51 -6.68 14.70
CA PHE A 39 10.96 -7.85 15.50
C PHE A 39 12.00 -8.71 14.80
N LYS A 40 12.23 -8.51 13.51
CA LYS A 40 13.26 -9.25 12.80
C LYS A 40 14.55 -8.44 12.77
N GLU A 41 15.57 -8.94 13.43
CA GLU A 41 16.92 -8.38 13.35
C GLU A 41 17.42 -8.41 11.91
N ALA A 42 18.11 -7.34 11.49
CA ALA A 42 18.75 -7.30 10.18
C ALA A 42 19.69 -8.50 10.02
N ALA A 43 19.67 -9.13 8.87
CA ALA A 43 20.62 -10.20 8.59
C ALA A 43 22.03 -9.60 8.59
N ASP A 44 22.89 -10.09 9.48
CA ASP A 44 24.31 -9.72 9.53
C ASP A 44 25.06 -10.32 8.34
N ARG A 45 24.66 -9.89 7.16
CA ARG A 45 25.27 -10.23 5.87
C ARG A 45 25.77 -8.94 5.30
N GLY A 46 27.06 -8.74 5.35
CA GLY A 46 27.76 -7.51 4.91
C GLY A 46 27.02 -6.78 3.78
N THR A 47 27.11 -5.48 3.77
CA THR A 47 26.40 -4.58 2.84
C THR A 47 26.56 -5.07 1.39
N LEU A 48 25.48 -5.64 0.86
CA LEU A 48 25.44 -6.01 -0.55
C LEU A 48 25.26 -4.71 -1.35
N ASP A 49 26.18 -4.41 -2.25
CA ASP A 49 26.20 -3.15 -3.01
C ASP A 49 24.87 -2.81 -3.70
N TRP A 50 24.13 -3.82 -4.17
CA TRP A 50 22.85 -3.63 -4.83
C TRP A 50 21.74 -3.15 -3.90
N VAL A 51 21.82 -3.45 -2.59
CA VAL A 51 20.81 -3.01 -1.59
C VAL A 51 20.80 -1.49 -1.45
N ALA A 52 21.95 -0.84 -1.67
CA ALA A 52 22.07 0.62 -1.65
C ALA A 52 21.22 1.33 -2.73
N TYR A 53 20.87 0.63 -3.81
CA TYR A 53 20.02 1.17 -4.87
C TYR A 53 18.52 1.04 -4.61
N LEU A 54 18.10 0.19 -3.66
CA LEU A 54 16.68 -0.05 -3.37
C LEU A 54 15.91 1.22 -2.92
N PRO A 55 16.46 2.15 -2.12
CA PRO A 55 15.77 3.39 -1.80
C PRO A 55 15.46 4.25 -3.03
N ALA A 56 16.38 4.33 -3.99
CA ALA A 56 16.16 5.04 -5.26
C ALA A 56 15.09 4.34 -6.10
N LEU A 57 15.12 3.02 -6.20
CA LEU A 57 14.08 2.23 -6.86
C LEU A 57 12.72 2.46 -6.22
N ASN A 58 12.64 2.46 -4.89
CA ASN A 58 11.42 2.71 -4.14
C ASN A 58 10.84 4.11 -4.41
N ALA A 59 11.71 5.13 -4.51
CA ALA A 59 11.29 6.48 -4.87
C ALA A 59 10.71 6.54 -6.29
N ILE A 60 11.34 5.87 -7.26
CA ILE A 60 10.86 5.79 -8.65
C ILE A 60 9.51 5.06 -8.71
N LEU A 61 9.35 3.92 -8.04
CA LEU A 61 8.09 3.16 -8.01
C LEU A 61 6.94 4.00 -7.44
N ASN A 62 7.20 4.75 -6.36
CA ASN A 62 6.21 5.66 -5.77
C ASN A 62 5.85 6.83 -6.70
N ALA A 63 6.83 7.41 -7.39
CA ALA A 63 6.58 8.47 -8.37
C ALA A 63 5.71 7.97 -9.53
N LEU A 64 6.02 6.79 -10.09
CA LEU A 64 5.23 6.16 -11.15
C LEU A 64 3.82 5.81 -10.67
N CYS A 65 3.68 5.27 -9.47
CA CYS A 65 2.39 5.00 -8.85
C CYS A 65 1.55 6.29 -8.73
N THR A 66 2.13 7.38 -8.28
CA THR A 66 1.48 8.69 -8.19
C THR A 66 0.98 9.17 -9.54
N VAL A 67 1.79 9.05 -10.59
CA VAL A 67 1.38 9.40 -11.97
C VAL A 67 0.19 8.56 -12.42
N CYS A 68 0.21 7.24 -12.16
CA CYS A 68 -0.90 6.35 -12.48
C CYS A 68 -2.19 6.75 -11.74
N LEU A 69 -2.10 7.10 -10.45
CA LEU A 69 -3.24 7.53 -9.65
C LEU A 69 -3.85 8.85 -10.17
N ILE A 70 -3.01 9.85 -10.48
CA ILE A 70 -3.46 11.13 -11.04
C ILE A 70 -4.14 10.91 -12.39
N ARG A 71 -3.52 10.16 -13.31
CA ARG A 71 -4.10 9.84 -14.61
C ARG A 71 -5.40 9.07 -14.46
N GLY A 72 -5.44 8.08 -13.57
CA GLY A 72 -6.64 7.31 -13.26
C GLY A 72 -7.79 8.19 -12.78
N PHE A 73 -7.51 9.15 -11.89
CA PHE A 73 -8.49 10.12 -11.43
C PHE A 73 -9.02 11.01 -12.55
N LEU A 74 -8.15 11.49 -13.45
CA LEU A 74 -8.56 12.29 -14.60
C LEU A 74 -9.41 11.47 -15.59
N LEU A 75 -9.09 10.19 -15.78
CA LEU A 75 -9.84 9.29 -16.66
C LEU A 75 -11.24 9.00 -16.14
N ILE A 76 -11.41 8.77 -14.83
CA ILE A 76 -12.75 8.52 -14.26
C ILE A 76 -13.62 9.78 -14.35
N LYS A 77 -13.05 10.98 -14.18
CA LYS A 77 -13.76 12.26 -14.37
C LYS A 77 -14.26 12.43 -15.82
N LYS A 78 -13.55 11.85 -16.79
CA LYS A 78 -13.96 11.84 -18.22
C LYS A 78 -14.89 10.68 -18.58
N GLY A 79 -15.34 9.87 -17.60
CA GLY A 79 -16.20 8.71 -17.82
C GLY A 79 -15.48 7.50 -18.45
N ARG A 80 -14.15 7.53 -18.63
CA ARG A 80 -13.35 6.47 -19.25
C ARG A 80 -13.04 5.35 -18.24
N LYS A 81 -14.07 4.57 -17.86
CA LYS A 81 -14.02 3.58 -16.75
C LYS A 81 -12.99 2.48 -16.97
N VAL A 82 -12.86 1.97 -18.20
CA VAL A 82 -11.92 0.87 -18.54
C VAL A 82 -10.47 1.32 -18.33
N GLU A 83 -10.14 2.50 -18.82
CA GLU A 83 -8.79 3.04 -18.69
C GLU A 83 -8.47 3.44 -17.26
N HIS A 84 -9.45 4.00 -16.53
CA HIS A 84 -9.31 4.20 -15.08
C HIS A 84 -8.95 2.90 -14.38
N ARG A 85 -9.70 1.81 -14.63
CA ARG A 85 -9.42 0.49 -14.05
C ARG A 85 -7.99 0.03 -14.36
N ASN A 86 -7.55 0.17 -15.60
CA ASN A 86 -6.21 -0.23 -16.01
C ASN A 86 -5.13 0.57 -15.27
N MET A 87 -5.32 1.90 -15.11
CA MET A 87 -4.41 2.73 -14.32
C MET A 87 -4.37 2.32 -12.84
N MET A 88 -5.53 1.98 -12.25
CA MET A 88 -5.60 1.51 -10.86
C MET A 88 -4.88 0.16 -10.67
N LEU A 89 -5.05 -0.78 -11.61
CA LEU A 89 -4.35 -2.06 -11.56
C LEU A 89 -2.84 -1.91 -11.75
N THR A 90 -2.41 -1.00 -12.64
CA THR A 90 -0.99 -0.67 -12.79
C THR A 90 -0.42 -0.04 -11.51
N ALA A 91 -1.13 0.91 -10.91
CA ALA A 91 -0.72 1.50 -9.63
C ALA A 91 -0.61 0.46 -8.52
N LEU A 92 -1.56 -0.48 -8.46
CA LEU A 92 -1.53 -1.60 -7.50
C LEU A 92 -0.31 -2.50 -7.71
N GLY A 93 0.01 -2.84 -8.97
CA GLY A 93 1.21 -3.62 -9.31
C GLY A 93 2.51 -2.92 -8.89
N LEU A 94 2.62 -1.61 -9.18
CA LEU A 94 3.77 -0.79 -8.76
C LEU A 94 3.89 -0.71 -7.23
N SER A 95 2.76 -0.58 -6.53
CA SER A 95 2.74 -0.59 -5.04
C SER A 95 3.15 -1.95 -4.48
N GLY A 96 2.79 -3.05 -5.13
CA GLY A 96 3.24 -4.40 -4.77
C GLY A 96 4.75 -4.56 -4.93
N LEU A 97 5.31 -4.11 -6.06
CA LEU A 97 6.75 -4.11 -6.30
C LEU A 97 7.50 -3.24 -5.29
N PHE A 98 6.96 -2.05 -4.98
CA PHE A 98 7.49 -1.19 -3.92
C PHE A 98 7.53 -1.95 -2.58
N LEU A 99 6.43 -2.62 -2.19
CA LEU A 99 6.36 -3.33 -0.92
C LEU A 99 7.43 -4.44 -0.84
N VAL A 100 7.58 -5.24 -1.90
CA VAL A 100 8.62 -6.28 -1.97
C VAL A 100 10.01 -5.68 -1.82
N SER A 101 10.33 -4.64 -2.60
CA SER A 101 11.61 -3.94 -2.55
C SER A 101 11.89 -3.33 -1.17
N TYR A 102 10.86 -2.75 -0.54
CA TYR A 102 10.94 -2.17 0.79
C TYR A 102 11.22 -3.22 1.88
N VAL A 103 10.51 -4.36 1.82
CA VAL A 103 10.74 -5.49 2.74
C VAL A 103 12.15 -6.06 2.59
N VAL A 104 12.62 -6.22 1.35
CA VAL A 104 13.98 -6.67 1.07
C VAL A 104 15.01 -5.69 1.64
N TYR A 105 14.83 -4.39 1.40
CA TYR A 105 15.71 -3.36 1.96
C TYR A 105 15.78 -3.44 3.49
N HIS A 106 14.64 -3.47 4.17
CA HIS A 106 14.61 -3.58 5.63
C HIS A 106 15.22 -4.88 6.17
N HIS A 107 15.09 -5.98 5.41
CA HIS A 107 15.67 -7.25 5.83
C HIS A 107 17.22 -7.23 5.83
N TYR A 108 17.83 -6.51 4.88
CA TYR A 108 19.29 -6.45 4.77
C TYR A 108 19.91 -5.26 5.51
N GLN A 109 19.29 -4.11 5.48
CA GLN A 109 19.84 -2.86 6.03
C GLN A 109 19.39 -2.60 7.47
N GLY A 110 18.27 -3.21 7.91
CA GLY A 110 17.66 -2.88 9.21
C GLY A 110 17.08 -1.47 9.26
N ASP A 111 16.88 -0.97 10.47
CA ASP A 111 16.34 0.37 10.69
C ASP A 111 17.40 1.45 10.45
N THR A 112 17.11 2.38 9.54
CA THR A 112 17.94 3.56 9.34
C THR A 112 17.74 4.52 10.51
N LYS A 113 18.74 4.57 11.42
CA LYS A 113 18.71 5.51 12.55
C LYS A 113 18.88 6.93 12.04
N PHE A 114 17.91 7.79 12.35
CA PHE A 114 18.02 9.22 12.04
C PHE A 114 19.03 9.88 12.98
N ILE A 115 20.24 10.10 12.50
CA ILE A 115 21.39 10.56 13.31
C ILE A 115 21.40 12.08 13.48
N ASN A 116 20.63 12.84 12.68
CA ASN A 116 20.68 14.29 12.71
C ASN A 116 19.89 14.88 13.90
N PRO A 117 20.52 15.60 14.85
CA PRO A 117 19.85 16.09 16.08
C PRO A 117 18.99 17.36 15.88
N GLY A 118 18.75 17.80 14.65
CA GLY A 118 18.01 19.04 14.35
C GLY A 118 16.50 18.91 14.33
N SER A 119 15.81 20.06 14.15
CA SER A 119 14.34 20.17 14.04
C SER A 119 13.74 19.31 12.92
N ILE A 120 14.54 18.94 11.93
CA ILE A 120 14.17 18.04 10.82
C ILE A 120 13.68 16.66 11.33
N LYS A 121 14.18 16.20 12.49
CA LYS A 121 13.75 14.95 13.12
C LYS A 121 12.24 14.94 13.40
N TYR A 122 11.68 16.02 13.89
CA TYR A 122 10.24 16.12 14.20
C TYR A 122 9.39 16.09 12.92
N VAL A 123 9.87 16.76 11.86
CA VAL A 123 9.20 16.72 10.55
C VAL A 123 9.22 15.30 9.98
N TYR A 124 10.38 14.62 10.03
CA TYR A 124 10.53 13.24 9.59
C TYR A 124 9.56 12.31 10.33
N PHE A 125 9.54 12.34 11.66
CA PHE A 125 8.64 11.50 12.45
C PHE A 125 7.17 11.86 12.24
N GLY A 126 6.83 13.13 12.06
CA GLY A 126 5.47 13.55 11.73
C GLY A 126 4.98 12.95 10.42
N ILE A 127 5.80 13.00 9.38
CA ILE A 127 5.50 12.40 8.07
C ILE A 127 5.42 10.88 8.18
N LEU A 128 6.37 10.24 8.87
CA LEU A 128 6.40 8.79 9.04
C LEU A 128 5.15 8.27 9.77
N ILE A 129 4.80 8.88 10.90
CA ILE A 129 3.62 8.49 11.69
C ILE A 129 2.34 8.70 10.88
N SER A 130 2.19 9.84 10.22
CA SER A 130 1.01 10.11 9.37
C SER A 130 0.91 9.10 8.21
N HIS A 131 2.02 8.71 7.60
CA HIS A 131 2.06 7.69 6.57
C HIS A 131 1.61 6.31 7.10
N ILE A 132 2.12 5.90 8.26
CA ILE A 132 1.74 4.62 8.90
C ILE A 132 0.23 4.62 9.21
N LEU A 133 -0.28 5.68 9.83
CA LEU A 133 -1.71 5.80 10.14
C LEU A 133 -2.57 5.76 8.87
N ALA A 134 -2.19 6.53 7.84
CA ALA A 134 -2.90 6.51 6.56
C ALA A 134 -2.91 5.11 5.94
N SER A 135 -1.81 4.37 5.99
CA SER A 135 -1.69 3.02 5.43
C SER A 135 -2.65 2.02 6.08
N ILE A 136 -2.87 2.12 7.39
CA ILE A 136 -3.83 1.26 8.13
C ILE A 136 -5.25 1.40 7.56
N PHE A 137 -5.66 2.61 7.15
CA PHE A 137 -6.98 2.85 6.56
C PHE A 137 -7.02 2.53 5.06
N VAL A 138 -5.95 2.84 4.34
CA VAL A 138 -5.88 2.68 2.87
C VAL A 138 -5.90 1.20 2.46
N VAL A 139 -5.24 0.31 3.20
CA VAL A 139 -5.18 -1.13 2.87
C VAL A 139 -6.57 -1.77 2.79
N PRO A 140 -7.45 -1.68 3.82
CA PRO A 140 -8.80 -2.24 3.72
C PRO A 140 -9.65 -1.54 2.67
N MET A 141 -9.45 -0.25 2.42
CA MET A 141 -10.16 0.48 1.35
C MET A 141 -9.81 -0.06 -0.04
N ILE A 142 -8.53 -0.36 -0.30
CA ILE A 142 -8.09 -0.95 -1.58
C ILE A 142 -8.77 -2.30 -1.79
N PHE A 143 -8.71 -3.20 -0.81
CA PHE A 143 -9.34 -4.52 -0.93
C PHE A 143 -10.85 -4.42 -1.12
N THR A 144 -11.51 -3.51 -0.40
CA THR A 144 -12.96 -3.27 -0.54
C THR A 144 -13.28 -2.77 -1.95
N THR A 145 -12.49 -1.83 -2.47
CA THR A 145 -12.70 -1.29 -3.83
C THR A 145 -12.51 -2.37 -4.89
N ILE A 146 -11.47 -3.21 -4.76
CA ILE A 146 -11.23 -4.34 -5.69
C ILE A 146 -12.40 -5.33 -5.62
N TYR A 147 -12.87 -5.68 -4.44
CA TYR A 147 -14.01 -6.60 -4.28
C TYR A 147 -15.23 -6.07 -5.01
N PHE A 148 -15.64 -4.82 -4.77
CA PHE A 148 -16.82 -4.25 -5.41
C PHE A 148 -16.63 -3.96 -6.91
N ALA A 149 -15.41 -3.78 -7.38
CA ALA A 149 -15.13 -3.64 -8.80
C ALA A 149 -15.17 -4.97 -9.56
N ALA A 150 -14.90 -6.09 -8.87
CA ALA A 150 -14.87 -7.44 -9.45
C ALA A 150 -16.24 -8.16 -9.39
N THR A 151 -17.16 -7.71 -8.55
CA THR A 151 -18.49 -8.31 -8.34
C THR A 151 -19.62 -7.42 -8.83
#